data_d444a1bf8b6bd7a410fcf14ca3e61696
#
_entry.id   d444a1bf8b6bd7a410fcf14ca3e61696
#
_cell.length_a   1.000
_cell.length_b   1.000
_cell.length_c   1.000
_cell.angle_alpha   90.00
_cell.angle_beta   90.00
_cell.angle_gamma   90.00
#
_symmetry.space_group_name_H-M   'P 1'
#
loop_
_entity.id
_entity.type
_entity.pdbx_description
1 polymer ?
#
loop_
_entity_poly.entity_id
_entity_poly.type
_entity_poly.pdbx_seq_one_letter_code
_entity_poly.pdbx_strand_id
1 'polypeptide(L)'
;MKPVKQENQAYLKEQILTYLGNKRSLLGFIERGVKYAKDELKKEKLSCCDLFSGSGVVARFLKQNSEFLVANDLELYSFITNSCYLQNATNELRDEINFWQKRLEKEIEDN
;
A
#
# COMPACT_ATOMS: atom_id res chain seq x y z
N MET A 1 -13.42 -16.25 -14.29
CA MET A 1 -12.33 -15.36 -13.84
C MET A 1 -12.93 -14.27 -12.97
N LYS A 2 -12.51 -14.17 -11.71
CA LYS A 2 -12.98 -13.08 -10.84
C LYS A 2 -12.41 -11.77 -11.36
N PRO A 3 -13.20 -10.68 -11.46
CA PRO A 3 -12.66 -9.39 -11.85
C PRO A 3 -11.60 -8.97 -10.82
N VAL A 4 -10.44 -8.57 -11.30
CA VAL A 4 -9.40 -7.99 -10.44
C VAL A 4 -9.97 -6.71 -9.86
N LYS A 5 -10.14 -6.67 -8.55
CA LYS A 5 -10.60 -5.47 -7.86
C LYS A 5 -9.53 -4.39 -8.03
N GLN A 6 -9.84 -3.37 -8.79
CA GLN A 6 -8.93 -2.26 -9.00
C GLN A 6 -8.73 -1.53 -7.66
N GLU A 7 -7.48 -1.31 -7.27
CA GLU A 7 -7.16 -0.55 -6.07
C GLU A 7 -7.67 0.90 -6.16
N ASN A 8 -8.05 1.44 -5.03
CA ASN A 8 -8.49 2.82 -4.95
C ASN A 8 -7.34 3.76 -5.35
N GLN A 9 -7.58 4.66 -6.29
CA GLN A 9 -6.58 5.60 -6.80
C GLN A 9 -6.08 6.57 -5.71
N ALA A 10 -6.92 6.97 -4.77
CA ALA A 10 -6.51 7.79 -3.64
C ALA A 10 -5.53 7.04 -2.74
N TYR A 11 -5.80 5.76 -2.44
CA TYR A 11 -4.88 4.91 -1.69
C TYR A 11 -3.51 4.80 -2.36
N LEU A 12 -3.48 4.72 -3.70
CA LEU A 12 -2.22 4.59 -4.46
C LEU A 12 -1.44 5.90 -4.55
N LYS A 13 -2.13 7.04 -4.62
CA LYS A 13 -1.51 8.33 -4.96
C LYS A 13 -1.40 9.30 -3.80
N GLU A 14 -2.36 9.29 -2.88
CA GLU A 14 -2.35 10.19 -1.73
C GLU A 14 -1.50 9.63 -0.60
N GLN A 15 -0.92 10.51 0.18
CA GLN A 15 -0.08 10.14 1.31
C GLN A 15 -0.33 11.06 2.50
N ILE A 16 -0.29 10.48 3.70
CA ILE A 16 -0.45 11.21 4.96
C ILE A 16 0.74 12.12 5.22
N LEU A 17 1.94 11.61 4.93
CA LEU A 17 3.20 12.34 5.10
C LEU A 17 3.79 12.68 3.74
N THR A 18 4.13 13.96 3.56
CA THR A 18 4.84 14.44 2.38
C THR A 18 6.20 14.98 2.83
N TYR A 19 7.25 14.53 2.18
CA TYR A 19 8.60 15.02 2.44
C TYR A 19 9.42 15.08 1.15
N LEU A 20 10.56 15.78 1.23
CA LEU A 20 11.47 15.96 0.09
C LEU A 20 11.96 14.60 -0.44
N GLY A 21 11.88 14.41 -1.73
CA GLY A 21 12.37 13.22 -2.40
C GLY A 21 11.36 12.07 -2.52
N ASN A 22 10.07 12.32 -2.31
CA ASN A 22 9.07 11.28 -2.53
C ASN A 22 9.02 10.85 -4.00
N LYS A 23 8.67 9.58 -4.23
CA LYS A 23 8.71 8.93 -5.54
C LYS A 23 7.37 8.95 -6.28
N ARG A 24 6.41 9.72 -5.81
CA ARG A 24 5.05 9.76 -6.34
C ARG A 24 4.99 10.12 -7.82
N SER A 25 5.79 11.10 -8.24
CA SER A 25 5.88 11.54 -9.64
C SER A 25 6.53 10.50 -10.57
N LEU A 26 7.22 9.51 -10.02
CA LEU A 26 7.92 8.47 -10.76
C LEU A 26 7.09 7.19 -10.94
N LEU A 27 5.87 7.12 -10.40
CA LEU A 27 5.07 5.90 -10.43
C LEU A 27 4.81 5.40 -11.86
N GLY A 28 4.57 6.28 -12.82
CA GLY A 28 4.39 5.89 -14.21
C GLY A 28 5.61 5.22 -14.83
N PHE A 29 6.79 5.69 -14.48
CA PHE A 29 8.05 5.08 -14.90
C PHE A 29 8.26 3.71 -14.23
N ILE A 30 7.99 3.61 -12.95
CA ILE A 30 8.09 2.36 -12.18
C ILE A 30 7.11 1.32 -12.71
N GLU A 31 5.89 1.73 -13.06
CA GLU A 31 4.89 0.86 -13.66
C GLU A 31 5.39 0.22 -14.96
N ARG A 32 6.04 0.98 -15.81
CA ARG A 32 6.65 0.44 -17.05
C ARG A 32 7.74 -0.58 -16.73
N GLY A 33 8.57 -0.31 -15.72
CA GLY A 33 9.60 -1.25 -15.25
C GLY A 33 9.01 -2.54 -14.71
N VAL A 34 7.95 -2.45 -13.91
CA VAL A 34 7.22 -3.62 -13.38
C VAL A 34 6.62 -4.45 -14.51
N LYS A 35 5.99 -3.80 -15.48
CA LYS A 35 5.43 -4.48 -16.66
C LYS A 35 6.50 -5.21 -17.44
N TYR A 36 7.63 -4.56 -17.69
CA TYR A 36 8.78 -5.18 -18.33
C TYR A 36 9.26 -6.43 -17.59
N ALA A 37 9.41 -6.33 -16.25
CA ALA A 37 9.84 -7.46 -15.44
C ALA A 37 8.83 -8.63 -15.47
N LYS A 38 7.53 -8.33 -15.43
CA LYS A 38 6.48 -9.36 -15.56
C LYS A 38 6.57 -10.08 -16.89
N ASP A 39 6.76 -9.35 -17.99
CA ASP A 39 6.87 -9.92 -19.31
C ASP A 39 8.12 -10.80 -19.45
N GLU A 40 9.27 -10.33 -18.96
CA GLU A 40 10.53 -11.08 -18.99
C GLU A 40 10.47 -12.36 -18.12
N LEU A 41 9.88 -12.27 -16.95
CA LEU A 41 9.77 -13.40 -16.02
C LEU A 41 8.55 -14.29 -16.29
N LYS A 42 7.67 -13.87 -17.20
CA LYS A 42 6.41 -14.56 -17.53
C LYS A 42 5.55 -14.81 -16.30
N LYS A 43 5.41 -13.79 -15.46
CA LYS A 43 4.64 -13.82 -14.22
C LYS A 43 3.64 -12.68 -14.15
N GLU A 44 2.45 -12.93 -13.62
CA GLU A 44 1.44 -11.90 -13.34
C GLU A 44 1.71 -11.16 -12.04
N LYS A 45 2.31 -11.83 -11.08
CA LYS A 45 2.70 -11.28 -9.77
C LYS A 45 4.19 -11.53 -9.53
N LEU A 46 4.85 -10.54 -8.95
CA LEU A 46 6.28 -10.57 -8.70
C LEU A 46 6.59 -10.68 -7.20
N SER A 47 7.80 -11.13 -6.88
CA SER A 47 8.39 -10.91 -5.56
C SER A 47 9.18 -9.60 -5.62
N CYS A 48 8.79 -8.63 -4.82
CA CYS A 48 9.33 -7.27 -4.87
C CYS A 48 9.96 -6.87 -3.55
N CYS A 49 10.93 -6.00 -3.63
CA CYS A 49 11.54 -5.35 -2.47
C CYS A 49 11.72 -3.85 -2.74
N ASP A 50 11.18 -3.02 -1.85
CA ASP A 50 11.43 -1.59 -1.83
C ASP A 50 12.40 -1.28 -0.68
N LEU A 51 13.68 -1.12 -1.01
CA LEU A 51 14.77 -0.97 -0.04
C LEU A 51 14.76 0.38 0.68
N PHE A 52 14.18 1.39 0.08
CA PHE A 52 14.13 2.76 0.61
C PHE A 52 12.72 3.31 0.48
N SER A 53 11.80 2.69 1.21
CA SER A 53 10.36 2.88 0.98
C SER A 53 9.84 4.27 1.39
N GLY A 54 10.48 4.94 2.33
CA GLY A 54 10.11 6.28 2.75
C GLY A 54 8.64 6.39 3.16
N SER A 55 7.87 7.20 2.44
CA SER A 55 6.42 7.36 2.67
C SER A 55 5.57 6.15 2.25
N GLY A 56 6.17 5.16 1.60
CA GLY A 56 5.49 3.95 1.15
C GLY A 56 4.73 4.06 -0.16
N VAL A 57 4.91 5.13 -0.92
CA VAL A 57 4.21 5.35 -2.20
C VAL A 57 4.50 4.23 -3.19
N VAL A 58 5.78 3.89 -3.39
CA VAL A 58 6.18 2.82 -4.30
C VAL A 58 5.78 1.45 -3.75
N ALA A 59 5.97 1.22 -2.44
CA ALA A 59 5.58 -0.03 -1.80
C ALA A 59 4.08 -0.31 -1.94
N ARG A 60 3.21 0.70 -1.77
CA ARG A 60 1.76 0.57 -2.00
C ARG A 60 1.43 0.21 -3.44
N PHE A 61 2.13 0.84 -4.39
CA PHE A 61 1.99 0.50 -5.81
C PHE A 61 2.44 -0.95 -6.08
N LEU A 62 3.60 -1.35 -5.54
CA LEU A 62 4.12 -2.71 -5.72
C LEU A 62 3.23 -3.78 -5.08
N LYS A 63 2.51 -3.46 -4.01
CA LYS A 63 1.63 -4.41 -3.32
C LYS A 63 0.63 -5.08 -4.25
N GLN A 64 -0.01 -4.32 -5.13
CA GLN A 64 -0.99 -4.87 -6.09
C GLN A 64 -0.34 -5.74 -7.18
N ASN A 65 0.95 -5.59 -7.40
CA ASN A 65 1.71 -6.30 -8.42
C ASN A 65 2.56 -7.45 -7.86
N SER A 66 2.47 -7.69 -6.56
CA SER A 66 3.35 -8.63 -5.85
C SER A 66 2.57 -9.78 -5.22
N GLU A 67 3.14 -10.97 -5.30
CA GLU A 67 2.78 -12.10 -4.46
C GLU A 67 3.51 -12.04 -3.11
N PHE A 68 4.68 -11.43 -3.09
CA PHE A 68 5.50 -11.20 -1.90
C PHE A 68 6.15 -9.83 -1.99
N LEU A 69 6.03 -9.02 -0.94
CA LEU A 69 6.57 -7.67 -0.91
C LEU A 69 7.30 -7.44 0.41
N VAL A 70 8.53 -6.96 0.30
CA VAL A 70 9.31 -6.43 1.42
C VAL A 70 9.47 -4.93 1.22
N ALA A 71 9.15 -4.15 2.24
CA ALA A 71 9.45 -2.72 2.30
C ALA A 71 10.43 -2.47 3.44
N ASN A 72 11.45 -1.68 3.16
CA ASN A 72 12.51 -1.38 4.12
C ASN A 72 12.82 0.10 4.14
N ASP A 73 13.10 0.63 5.33
CA ASP A 73 13.63 1.97 5.53
C ASP A 73 14.30 2.05 6.90
N LEU A 74 15.23 2.99 7.08
CA LEU A 74 15.89 3.23 8.36
C LEU A 74 15.01 3.99 9.35
N GLU A 75 14.04 4.76 8.85
CA GLU A 75 13.23 5.65 9.66
C GLU A 75 12.06 4.94 10.32
N LEU A 76 11.87 5.18 11.61
CA LEU A 76 10.77 4.57 12.37
C LEU A 76 9.40 4.94 11.82
N TYR A 77 9.20 6.19 11.38
CA TYR A 77 7.93 6.60 10.80
C TYR A 77 7.58 5.79 9.56
N SER A 78 8.56 5.44 8.75
CA SER A 78 8.38 4.60 7.57
C SER A 78 7.91 3.19 7.95
N PHE A 79 8.51 2.60 8.97
CA PHE A 79 8.09 1.30 9.50
C PHE A 79 6.62 1.34 9.96
N ILE A 80 6.22 2.35 10.70
CA ILE A 80 4.85 2.50 11.21
C ILE A 80 3.87 2.69 10.06
N THR A 81 4.17 3.59 9.13
CA THR A 81 3.33 3.90 7.96
C THR A 81 3.17 2.68 7.06
N ASN A 82 4.25 1.98 6.75
CA ASN A 82 4.22 0.78 5.91
C ASN A 82 3.50 -0.38 6.61
N SER A 83 3.66 -0.54 7.91
CA SER A 83 2.94 -1.57 8.68
C SER A 83 1.43 -1.36 8.58
N CYS A 84 0.97 -0.11 8.56
CA CYS A 84 -0.44 0.22 8.38
C CYS A 84 -0.91 -0.04 6.93
N TYR A 85 -0.23 0.56 5.95
CA TYR A 85 -0.67 0.53 4.56
C TYR A 85 -0.50 -0.82 3.87
N LEU A 86 0.52 -1.58 4.24
CA LEU A 86 0.85 -2.84 3.55
C LEU A 86 0.22 -4.07 4.20
N GLN A 87 -0.37 -3.90 5.38
CA GLN A 87 -1.04 -4.99 6.07
C GLN A 87 -2.21 -5.54 5.24
N ASN A 88 -2.29 -6.86 5.14
CA ASN A 88 -3.42 -7.49 4.49
C ASN A 88 -4.66 -7.42 5.37
N ALA A 89 -5.78 -7.04 4.78
CA ALA A 89 -7.05 -7.01 5.49
C ALA A 89 -7.57 -8.44 5.70
N THR A 90 -7.68 -8.86 6.95
CA THR A 90 -8.37 -10.09 7.35
C THR A 90 -9.81 -9.78 7.75
N ASN A 91 -10.68 -10.79 7.77
CA ASN A 91 -12.05 -10.60 8.24
C ASN A 91 -12.07 -10.15 9.71
N GLU A 92 -11.20 -10.70 10.54
CA GLU A 92 -11.05 -10.33 11.95
C GLU A 92 -10.67 -8.86 12.11
N LEU A 93 -9.69 -8.38 11.33
CA LEU A 93 -9.28 -6.99 11.33
C LEU A 93 -10.41 -6.06 10.87
N ARG A 94 -11.13 -6.44 9.82
CA ARG A 94 -12.30 -5.67 9.32
C ARG A 94 -13.40 -5.58 10.36
N ASP A 95 -13.70 -6.69 11.04
CA ASP A 95 -14.72 -6.73 12.08
C ASP A 95 -14.32 -5.85 13.27
N GLU A 96 -13.06 -5.87 13.67
CA GLU A 96 -12.53 -5.02 14.73
C GLU A 96 -12.61 -3.52 14.35
N ILE A 97 -12.19 -3.17 13.14
CA ILE A 97 -12.29 -1.79 12.63
C ILE A 97 -13.75 -1.32 12.62
N ASN A 98 -14.66 -2.14 12.11
CA ASN A 98 -16.11 -1.82 12.06
C ASN A 98 -16.69 -1.64 13.46
N PHE A 99 -16.28 -2.46 14.42
CA PHE A 99 -16.70 -2.33 15.82
C PHE A 99 -16.28 -0.97 16.41
N TRP A 100 -15.01 -0.61 16.27
CA TRP A 100 -14.50 0.65 16.79
C TRP A 100 -15.08 1.86 16.08
N GLN A 101 -15.28 1.77 14.77
CA GLN A 101 -15.92 2.84 14.00
C GLN A 101 -17.33 3.13 14.51
N LYS A 102 -18.16 2.12 14.66
CA LYS A 102 -19.52 2.26 15.17
C LYS A 102 -19.55 2.84 16.58
N ARG A 103 -18.62 2.42 17.42
CA ARG A 103 -18.51 2.94 18.79
C ARG A 103 -18.15 4.42 18.81
N LEU A 104 -17.20 4.84 17.98
CA LEU A 104 -16.80 6.24 17.85
C LEU A 104 -17.94 7.10 17.30
N GLU A 105 -18.63 6.62 16.27
CA GLU A 105 -19.80 7.32 15.71
C GLU A 105 -20.87 7.56 16.78
N LYS A 106 -21.17 6.54 17.60
CA LYS A 106 -22.11 6.66 18.70
C LYS A 106 -21.65 7.67 19.77
N GLU A 107 -20.38 7.66 20.14
CA GLU A 107 -19.84 8.62 21.10
C GLU A 107 -19.92 10.06 20.58
N ILE A 108 -19.74 10.27 19.28
CA ILE A 108 -19.90 11.60 18.65
C ILE A 108 -21.36 12.04 18.65
N GLU A 109 -22.30 11.14 18.33
CA GLU A 109 -23.74 11.46 18.36
C GLU A 109 -24.25 11.78 19.77
N ASP A 110 -23.74 11.12 20.81
CA ASP A 110 -24.14 11.30 22.20
C ASP A 110 -23.53 12.56 22.85
N ASN A 111 -22.61 13.24 22.20
CA ASN A 111 -22.02 14.51 22.60
C ASN A 111 -22.55 15.65 21.71
#